data_a374ca6901c06244e4e946474076a1b6
#
_entry.id   a374ca6901c06244e4e946474076a1b6
#
_cell.length_a   1.000
_cell.length_b   1.000
_cell.length_c   1.000
_cell.angle_alpha   90.00
_cell.angle_beta   90.00
_cell.angle_gamma   90.00
#
_symmetry.space_group_name_H-M   'P 1'
#
loop_
_entity.id
_entity.type
_entity.pdbx_description
1 polymer ?
#
loop_
_entity_poly.entity_id
_entity_poly.type
_entity_poly.pdbx_seq_one_letter_code
_entity_poly.pdbx_strand_id
1 'polypeptide(L)'
;MKMKIILLGLVAIILLLVFPVHAVDVHTVPPPDEPGPYHIGYFKVTFVVPPYGRYWATIRYPAIRDGWFAPEDTSGAPYPGIVVANGLAGSEWNIKWIPKHLTSYGYVTICFTPPHKLSGDTTQWAYGFNGGIEKLKSQNSMWFSPISGMVDVETFGGIGLSMGGGGCIEATGAPNSEIDAAVPLAPAGSDAAKDAARNITVPTQLQVGNNDGMVPPERVVPFYTDFIPETSVKEYLSITGGNHIGFIDDFVARIAEWLGLDNPRGIEFAEQRRVSRKYFTAWFQYHLKGLDEYYTYIFGEEAQNDLDAGILSDLRYNIP
;
A
#
# COMPACT_ATOMS: atom_id res chain seq x y z
N MET A 1 59.99 58.26 35.17
CA MET A 1 59.21 58.00 33.97
C MET A 1 58.43 56.69 34.18
N LYS A 2 57.17 56.76 34.62
CA LYS A 2 56.36 55.61 35.02
C LYS A 2 55.32 55.34 33.91
N MET A 3 55.46 54.23 33.24
CA MET A 3 54.57 53.80 32.21
C MET A 3 53.41 53.04 32.85
N LYS A 4 52.18 53.55 32.72
CA LYS A 4 50.96 52.93 33.19
C LYS A 4 50.48 51.93 32.11
N ILE A 5 50.46 50.64 32.43
CA ILE A 5 49.86 49.61 31.63
C ILE A 5 48.36 49.63 31.95
N ILE A 6 47.54 49.93 30.92
CA ILE A 6 46.07 49.82 30.99
C ILE A 6 45.72 48.42 30.55
N LEU A 7 45.20 47.61 31.47
CA LEU A 7 44.66 46.26 31.23
C LEU A 7 43.21 46.43 30.76
N LEU A 8 42.97 46.24 29.47
CA LEU A 8 41.61 46.14 28.91
C LEU A 8 41.11 44.74 29.19
N GLY A 9 40.17 44.60 30.13
CA GLY A 9 39.43 43.37 30.33
C GLY A 9 38.38 43.18 29.24
N LEU A 10 38.55 42.16 28.42
CA LEU A 10 37.55 41.70 27.44
C LEU A 10 36.48 40.88 28.21
N VAL A 11 35.32 41.47 28.49
CA VAL A 11 34.16 40.74 28.96
C VAL A 11 33.49 40.10 27.75
N ALA A 12 33.74 38.80 27.55
CA ALA A 12 32.99 38.02 26.57
C ALA A 12 31.59 37.76 27.10
N ILE A 13 30.60 38.47 26.59
CA ILE A 13 29.18 38.16 26.80
C ILE A 13 28.85 36.99 25.93
N ILE A 14 28.79 35.78 26.49
CA ILE A 14 28.20 34.62 25.82
C ILE A 14 26.69 34.80 25.83
N LEU A 15 26.12 35.30 24.73
CA LEU A 15 24.69 35.24 24.48
C LEU A 15 24.33 33.75 24.22
N LEU A 16 23.82 33.09 25.27
CA LEU A 16 23.10 31.83 25.09
C LEU A 16 21.82 32.14 24.31
N LEU A 17 21.86 31.96 23.01
CA LEU A 17 20.67 31.87 22.17
C LEU A 17 19.93 30.59 22.59
N VAL A 18 19.00 30.73 23.53
CA VAL A 18 17.99 29.73 23.80
C VAL A 18 17.07 29.71 22.57
N PHE A 19 17.40 28.86 21.59
CA PHE A 19 16.41 28.50 20.59
C PHE A 19 15.27 27.84 21.35
N PRO A 20 13.99 28.26 21.14
CA PRO A 20 12.89 27.50 21.67
C PRO A 20 13.02 26.09 21.06
N VAL A 21 13.30 25.10 21.90
CA VAL A 21 13.03 23.72 21.56
C VAL A 21 11.53 23.71 21.32
N HIS A 22 11.12 23.77 20.06
CA HIS A 22 9.77 23.42 19.70
C HIS A 22 9.63 22.00 20.24
N ALA A 23 8.82 21.85 21.29
CA ALA A 23 8.34 20.54 21.66
C ALA A 23 7.84 19.93 20.35
N VAL A 24 8.49 18.87 19.92
CA VAL A 24 7.97 18.04 18.82
C VAL A 24 6.60 17.67 19.33
N ASP A 25 5.57 18.22 18.70
CA ASP A 25 4.20 17.82 18.96
C ASP A 25 4.21 16.30 18.99
N VAL A 26 3.64 15.72 20.02
CA VAL A 26 3.31 14.30 20.07
C VAL A 26 2.68 14.03 18.72
N HIS A 27 3.38 13.31 17.82
CA HIS A 27 2.93 13.06 16.48
C HIS A 27 1.57 12.39 16.62
N THR A 28 0.52 13.17 16.42
CA THR A 28 -0.80 12.61 16.20
C THR A 28 -0.63 11.80 14.92
N VAL A 29 -0.73 10.49 15.06
CA VAL A 29 -0.67 9.56 13.94
C VAL A 29 -1.65 10.07 12.89
N PRO A 30 -1.22 10.31 11.63
CA PRO A 30 -2.15 10.81 10.63
C PRO A 30 -3.28 9.81 10.44
N PRO A 31 -4.55 10.29 10.35
CA PRO A 31 -5.67 9.41 10.05
C PRO A 31 -5.38 8.61 8.77
N PRO A 32 -5.58 7.29 8.75
CA PRO A 32 -5.11 6.44 7.65
C PRO A 32 -5.80 6.70 6.31
N ASP A 33 -6.87 7.46 6.28
CA ASP A 33 -7.57 7.93 5.08
C ASP A 33 -7.07 9.29 4.55
N GLU A 34 -6.23 10.00 5.30
CA GLU A 34 -5.61 11.26 4.89
C GLU A 34 -4.18 11.00 4.35
N PRO A 35 -3.62 11.91 3.55
CA PRO A 35 -2.22 11.77 3.12
C PRO A 35 -1.24 11.71 4.28
N GLY A 36 -0.25 10.83 4.19
CA GLY A 36 0.85 10.76 5.14
C GLY A 36 1.85 11.92 5.00
N PRO A 37 2.87 11.99 5.88
CA PRO A 37 3.76 13.15 6.00
C PRO A 37 4.81 13.27 4.88
N TYR A 38 5.07 12.20 4.09
CA TYR A 38 6.13 12.21 3.10
C TYR A 38 5.68 12.74 1.73
N HIS A 39 6.53 13.54 1.11
CA HIS A 39 6.47 13.81 -0.32
C HIS A 39 6.86 12.58 -1.13
N ILE A 40 6.54 12.57 -2.43
CA ILE A 40 6.64 11.38 -3.28
C ILE A 40 7.57 11.61 -4.46
N GLY A 41 8.74 10.98 -4.39
CA GLY A 41 9.60 10.80 -5.55
C GLY A 41 9.15 9.59 -6.39
N TYR A 42 9.46 9.60 -7.70
CA TYR A 42 9.13 8.45 -8.54
C TYR A 42 10.02 8.35 -9.77
N PHE A 43 10.18 7.12 -10.28
CA PHE A 43 10.83 6.83 -11.55
C PHE A 43 10.29 5.54 -12.16
N LYS A 44 10.48 5.38 -13.47
CA LYS A 44 10.01 4.20 -14.20
C LYS A 44 11.11 3.16 -14.32
N VAL A 45 10.69 1.91 -14.23
CA VAL A 45 11.56 0.74 -14.42
C VAL A 45 10.88 -0.33 -15.26
N THR A 46 11.67 -1.30 -15.70
CA THR A 46 11.16 -2.56 -16.22
C THR A 46 11.87 -3.71 -15.55
N PHE A 47 11.22 -4.86 -15.49
CA PHE A 47 11.83 -6.12 -15.09
C PHE A 47 11.30 -7.25 -15.96
N VAL A 48 12.04 -8.35 -16.05
CA VAL A 48 11.67 -9.51 -16.88
C VAL A 48 11.51 -10.71 -15.98
N VAL A 49 10.38 -11.39 -16.10
CA VAL A 49 10.10 -12.62 -15.34
C VAL A 49 9.67 -13.71 -16.31
N PRO A 50 10.50 -14.74 -16.53
CA PRO A 50 10.10 -15.91 -17.31
C PRO A 50 8.93 -16.65 -16.67
N PRO A 51 8.03 -17.25 -17.43
CA PRO A 51 7.98 -17.27 -18.91
C PRO A 51 7.25 -16.06 -19.52
N TYR A 52 6.70 -15.14 -18.69
CA TYR A 52 5.77 -14.10 -19.13
C TYR A 52 6.45 -12.93 -19.87
N GLY A 53 7.70 -12.61 -19.57
CA GLY A 53 8.46 -11.58 -20.25
C GLY A 53 8.56 -10.26 -19.48
N ARG A 54 8.43 -9.12 -20.18
CA ARG A 54 8.74 -7.80 -19.63
C ARG A 54 7.54 -7.14 -18.97
N TYR A 55 7.70 -6.75 -17.71
CA TYR A 55 6.79 -5.94 -16.91
C TYR A 55 7.22 -4.47 -16.93
N TRP A 56 6.26 -3.57 -17.08
CA TRP A 56 6.46 -2.13 -16.94
C TRP A 56 6.03 -1.72 -15.54
N ALA A 57 6.83 -0.89 -14.85
CA ALA A 57 6.52 -0.48 -13.50
C ALA A 57 6.96 0.95 -13.19
N THR A 58 6.33 1.53 -12.18
CA THR A 58 6.73 2.79 -11.56
C THR A 58 7.07 2.52 -10.10
N ILE A 59 8.29 2.88 -9.69
CA ILE A 59 8.70 2.91 -8.29
C ILE A 59 8.39 4.29 -7.74
N ARG A 60 7.80 4.33 -6.52
CA ARG A 60 7.61 5.56 -5.73
C ARG A 60 8.28 5.39 -4.39
N TYR A 61 8.80 6.50 -3.84
CA TYR A 61 9.59 6.48 -2.62
C TYR A 61 9.41 7.80 -1.85
N PRO A 62 9.57 7.79 -0.51
CA PRO A 62 9.63 9.00 0.29
C PRO A 62 10.71 9.95 -0.22
N ALA A 63 10.34 11.23 -0.39
CA ALA A 63 11.21 12.24 -0.97
C ALA A 63 11.08 13.58 -0.26
N ILE A 64 12.08 14.45 -0.40
CA ILE A 64 12.08 15.81 0.17
C ILE A 64 11.06 16.73 -0.52
N ARG A 65 10.69 16.41 -1.77
CA ARG A 65 9.66 17.10 -2.57
C ARG A 65 9.05 16.14 -3.58
N ASP A 66 7.87 16.49 -4.07
CA ASP A 66 7.24 15.69 -5.12
C ASP A 66 7.97 15.79 -6.46
N GLY A 67 8.01 14.70 -7.22
CA GLY A 67 8.42 14.72 -8.60
C GLY A 67 9.22 13.55 -9.13
N TRP A 68 9.51 13.64 -10.42
CA TRP A 68 10.36 12.71 -11.16
C TRP A 68 11.80 12.81 -10.67
N PHE A 69 12.40 11.68 -10.25
CA PHE A 69 13.74 11.63 -9.67
C PHE A 69 13.95 12.70 -8.57
N ALA A 70 12.90 12.96 -7.76
CA ALA A 70 13.02 13.88 -6.64
C ALA A 70 14.07 13.37 -5.64
N PRO A 71 14.79 14.25 -4.94
CA PRO A 71 15.72 13.83 -3.90
C PRO A 71 15.01 12.99 -2.84
N GLU A 72 15.63 11.90 -2.48
CA GLU A 72 15.14 10.96 -1.48
C GLU A 72 15.07 11.57 -0.08
N ASP A 73 14.06 11.18 0.70
CA ASP A 73 13.99 11.43 2.12
C ASP A 73 14.38 10.15 2.88
N THR A 74 15.54 10.17 3.50
CA THR A 74 16.09 9.03 4.24
C THR A 74 15.80 9.09 5.74
N SER A 75 15.00 10.06 6.20
CA SER A 75 14.76 10.29 7.63
C SER A 75 14.10 9.11 8.36
N GLY A 76 13.31 8.32 7.64
CA GLY A 76 12.67 7.09 8.16
C GLY A 76 13.17 5.81 7.51
N ALA A 77 14.26 5.86 6.70
CA ALA A 77 14.80 4.66 6.05
C ALA A 77 15.50 3.71 7.04
N PRO A 78 15.51 2.39 6.78
CA PRO A 78 14.91 1.75 5.60
C PRO A 78 13.38 1.64 5.69
N TYR A 79 12.72 1.75 4.55
CA TYR A 79 11.26 1.69 4.43
C TYR A 79 10.81 0.32 3.92
N PRO A 80 9.74 -0.29 4.47
CA PRO A 80 9.17 -1.51 3.91
C PRO A 80 8.77 -1.33 2.43
N GLY A 81 8.91 -2.40 1.65
CA GLY A 81 8.52 -2.42 0.25
C GLY A 81 7.07 -2.85 0.05
N ILE A 82 6.31 -2.21 -0.85
CA ILE A 82 4.97 -2.69 -1.22
C ILE A 82 4.86 -2.84 -2.74
N VAL A 83 4.43 -4.03 -3.17
CA VAL A 83 4.13 -4.31 -4.57
C VAL A 83 2.65 -4.11 -4.83
N VAL A 84 2.32 -3.37 -5.89
CA VAL A 84 0.94 -2.98 -6.26
C VAL A 84 0.61 -3.46 -7.66
N ALA A 85 -0.56 -4.07 -7.85
CA ALA A 85 -1.02 -4.54 -9.14
C ALA A 85 -2.47 -4.18 -9.45
N ASN A 86 -2.74 -3.77 -10.69
CA ASN A 86 -4.10 -3.58 -11.20
C ASN A 86 -4.66 -4.89 -11.76
N GLY A 87 -5.95 -4.91 -12.10
CA GLY A 87 -6.64 -6.03 -12.71
C GLY A 87 -6.52 -6.11 -14.23
N LEU A 88 -7.44 -6.92 -14.81
CA LEU A 88 -7.56 -7.14 -16.25
C LEU A 88 -7.66 -5.82 -17.02
N ALA A 89 -6.96 -5.71 -18.13
CA ALA A 89 -6.85 -4.54 -18.99
C ALA A 89 -6.25 -3.29 -18.30
N GLY A 90 -6.05 -3.30 -16.98
CA GLY A 90 -5.50 -2.20 -16.21
C GLY A 90 -3.99 -2.02 -16.41
N SER A 91 -3.49 -0.91 -15.90
CA SER A 91 -2.06 -0.59 -15.87
C SER A 91 -1.74 0.12 -14.54
N GLU A 92 -0.45 0.34 -14.28
CA GLU A 92 -0.01 1.09 -13.09
C GLU A 92 -0.58 2.52 -13.03
N TRP A 93 -0.99 3.08 -14.17
CA TRP A 93 -1.61 4.41 -14.26
C TRP A 93 -3.04 4.47 -13.73
N ASN A 94 -3.76 3.35 -13.84
CA ASN A 94 -5.19 3.31 -13.51
C ASN A 94 -5.47 3.06 -12.01
N ILE A 95 -4.42 2.80 -11.23
CA ILE A 95 -4.49 2.51 -9.78
C ILE A 95 -3.43 3.29 -8.99
N LYS A 96 -2.87 4.34 -9.58
CA LYS A 96 -1.74 5.10 -9.01
C LYS A 96 -2.05 5.76 -7.67
N TRP A 97 -3.32 5.89 -7.28
CA TRP A 97 -3.72 6.46 -6.00
C TRP A 97 -3.24 5.59 -4.82
N ILE A 98 -3.26 4.26 -4.96
CA ILE A 98 -2.79 3.32 -3.92
C ILE A 98 -1.29 3.52 -3.63
N PRO A 99 -0.36 3.34 -4.60
CA PRO A 99 1.06 3.49 -4.31
C PRO A 99 1.44 4.92 -3.90
N LYS A 100 0.72 5.97 -4.38
CA LYS A 100 0.93 7.33 -3.90
C LYS A 100 0.60 7.46 -2.42
N HIS A 101 -0.56 6.95 -2.01
CA HIS A 101 -0.99 7.04 -0.62
C HIS A 101 -0.03 6.27 0.31
N LEU A 102 0.29 5.02 -0.03
CA LEU A 102 1.22 4.21 0.77
C LEU A 102 2.63 4.83 0.84
N THR A 103 3.12 5.41 -0.26
CA THR A 103 4.42 6.09 -0.24
C THR A 103 4.40 7.30 0.70
N SER A 104 3.31 8.05 0.78
CA SER A 104 3.20 9.16 1.74
C SER A 104 3.26 8.71 3.20
N TYR A 105 2.99 7.44 3.47
CA TYR A 105 3.12 6.80 4.78
C TYR A 105 4.49 6.15 5.03
N GLY A 106 5.48 6.41 4.17
CA GLY A 106 6.83 5.87 4.36
C GLY A 106 6.96 4.42 3.91
N TYR A 107 6.49 4.11 2.70
CA TYR A 107 6.76 2.87 1.99
C TYR A 107 7.48 3.15 0.67
N VAL A 108 8.37 2.26 0.26
CA VAL A 108 8.85 2.24 -1.11
C VAL A 108 7.92 1.32 -1.90
N THR A 109 7.20 1.87 -2.88
CA THR A 109 6.21 1.10 -3.62
C THR A 109 6.65 0.84 -5.06
N ILE A 110 6.32 -0.34 -5.59
CA ILE A 110 6.43 -0.66 -7.01
C ILE A 110 5.05 -1.08 -7.54
N CYS A 111 4.54 -0.32 -8.51
CA CYS A 111 3.28 -0.64 -9.17
C CYS A 111 3.56 -1.08 -10.60
N PHE A 112 3.11 -2.29 -10.97
CA PHE A 112 3.45 -2.87 -12.26
C PHE A 112 2.25 -3.10 -13.18
N THR A 113 2.56 -3.21 -14.49
CA THR A 113 1.65 -3.65 -15.54
C THR A 113 2.21 -4.95 -16.12
N PRO A 114 1.45 -6.06 -16.10
CA PRO A 114 1.91 -7.33 -16.67
C PRO A 114 1.96 -7.28 -18.19
N PRO A 115 2.79 -8.12 -18.83
CA PRO A 115 2.94 -8.13 -20.30
C PRO A 115 1.65 -8.54 -21.04
N HIS A 116 0.87 -9.44 -20.45
CA HIS A 116 -0.37 -9.95 -21.06
C HIS A 116 -1.60 -9.52 -20.25
N LYS A 117 -1.76 -8.20 -20.04
CA LYS A 117 -2.80 -7.62 -19.18
C LYS A 117 -4.25 -7.93 -19.60
N LEU A 118 -4.48 -8.51 -20.78
CA LEU A 118 -5.79 -8.99 -21.24
C LEU A 118 -6.00 -10.49 -21.01
N SER A 119 -5.03 -11.19 -20.43
CA SER A 119 -5.15 -12.61 -20.08
C SER A 119 -5.98 -12.78 -18.80
N GLY A 120 -6.78 -13.83 -18.76
CA GLY A 120 -7.49 -14.29 -17.55
C GLY A 120 -6.61 -15.11 -16.59
N ASP A 121 -5.30 -15.23 -16.85
CA ASP A 121 -4.34 -15.97 -16.04
C ASP A 121 -3.79 -15.11 -14.90
N THR A 122 -4.27 -15.34 -13.67
CA THR A 122 -3.83 -14.61 -12.46
C THR A 122 -2.37 -14.91 -12.10
N THR A 123 -1.83 -16.04 -12.54
CA THR A 123 -0.46 -16.46 -12.22
C THR A 123 0.60 -15.49 -12.76
N GLN A 124 0.35 -14.85 -13.93
CA GLN A 124 1.28 -13.82 -14.38
C GLN A 124 1.37 -12.62 -13.43
N TRP A 125 0.27 -12.26 -12.72
CA TRP A 125 0.31 -11.23 -11.69
C TRP A 125 1.10 -11.71 -10.48
N ALA A 126 0.95 -12.96 -10.07
CA ALA A 126 1.75 -13.54 -8.97
C ALA A 126 3.25 -13.46 -9.27
N TYR A 127 3.67 -13.84 -10.48
CA TYR A 127 5.04 -13.67 -10.94
C TYR A 127 5.48 -12.18 -10.95
N GLY A 128 4.55 -11.29 -11.25
CA GLY A 128 4.77 -9.84 -11.17
C GLY A 128 5.04 -9.35 -9.75
N PHE A 129 4.37 -9.89 -8.74
CA PHE A 129 4.63 -9.58 -7.32
C PHE A 129 6.05 -9.99 -6.92
N ASN A 130 6.45 -11.22 -7.18
CA ASN A 130 7.80 -11.71 -6.88
C ASN A 130 8.87 -10.91 -7.65
N GLY A 131 8.65 -10.69 -8.97
CA GLY A 131 9.55 -9.87 -9.79
C GLY A 131 9.62 -8.41 -9.33
N GLY A 132 8.55 -7.88 -8.75
CA GLY A 132 8.49 -6.55 -8.14
C GLY A 132 9.36 -6.45 -6.89
N ILE A 133 9.31 -7.44 -5.99
CA ILE A 133 10.16 -7.54 -4.79
C ILE A 133 11.64 -7.59 -5.21
N GLU A 134 11.98 -8.51 -6.11
CA GLU A 134 13.35 -8.63 -6.63
C GLU A 134 13.83 -7.35 -7.30
N LYS A 135 12.93 -6.63 -7.99
CA LYS A 135 13.26 -5.34 -8.59
C LYS A 135 13.54 -4.27 -7.53
N LEU A 136 12.78 -4.21 -6.45
CA LEU A 136 13.04 -3.30 -5.34
C LEU A 136 14.39 -3.60 -4.69
N LYS A 137 14.70 -4.85 -4.37
CA LYS A 137 15.98 -5.29 -3.82
C LYS A 137 17.15 -4.91 -4.74
N SER A 138 17.00 -5.17 -6.04
CA SER A 138 18.00 -4.80 -7.04
C SER A 138 18.24 -3.29 -7.11
N GLN A 139 17.18 -2.49 -7.08
CA GLN A 139 17.32 -1.02 -7.08
C GLN A 139 17.92 -0.49 -5.78
N ASN A 140 17.59 -1.11 -4.65
CA ASN A 140 18.17 -0.77 -3.34
C ASN A 140 19.69 -0.97 -3.29
N SER A 141 20.20 -1.98 -3.98
CA SER A 141 21.64 -2.29 -4.04
C SER A 141 22.43 -1.45 -5.07
N MET A 142 21.76 -0.76 -5.98
CA MET A 142 22.40 0.05 -7.03
C MET A 142 22.77 1.44 -6.49
N TRP A 143 24.05 1.77 -6.41
CA TRP A 143 24.56 3.04 -5.85
C TRP A 143 24.04 4.33 -6.52
N PHE A 144 23.59 4.25 -7.77
CA PHE A 144 23.03 5.36 -8.53
C PHE A 144 21.49 5.38 -8.56
N SER A 145 20.84 4.44 -7.90
CA SER A 145 19.38 4.42 -7.82
C SER A 145 18.87 5.44 -6.79
N PRO A 146 17.76 6.14 -7.08
CA PRO A 146 17.15 7.03 -6.09
C PRO A 146 16.70 6.34 -4.79
N ILE A 147 16.61 5.01 -4.78
CA ILE A 147 16.23 4.23 -3.60
C ILE A 147 17.39 3.37 -3.05
N SER A 148 18.64 3.74 -3.38
CA SER A 148 19.82 3.05 -2.85
C SER A 148 19.86 3.11 -1.33
N GLY A 149 19.84 1.94 -0.68
CA GLY A 149 19.84 1.85 0.79
C GLY A 149 18.53 2.28 1.48
N MET A 150 17.46 2.54 0.74
CA MET A 150 16.19 3.01 1.29
C MET A 150 15.18 1.90 1.61
N VAL A 151 15.32 0.72 1.02
CA VAL A 151 14.34 -0.37 1.14
C VAL A 151 14.75 -1.31 2.27
N ASP A 152 13.84 -1.58 3.18
CA ASP A 152 13.92 -2.73 4.07
C ASP A 152 13.71 -4.00 3.22
N VAL A 153 14.80 -4.74 3.01
CA VAL A 153 14.80 -5.91 2.11
C VAL A 153 14.24 -7.18 2.75
N GLU A 154 13.85 -7.10 4.02
CA GLU A 154 13.25 -8.19 4.79
C GLU A 154 11.74 -8.01 5.01
N THR A 155 11.16 -6.83 4.65
CA THR A 155 9.75 -6.52 4.94
C THR A 155 9.02 -6.06 3.69
N PHE A 156 8.07 -6.88 3.23
CA PHE A 156 7.30 -6.60 2.02
C PHE A 156 5.80 -6.78 2.20
N GLY A 157 5.02 -5.89 1.56
CA GLY A 157 3.56 -6.01 1.43
C GLY A 157 3.12 -6.24 -0.01
N GLY A 158 1.95 -6.83 -0.16
CA GLY A 158 1.29 -7.01 -1.45
C GLY A 158 -0.12 -6.41 -1.45
N ILE A 159 -0.48 -5.65 -2.49
CA ILE A 159 -1.85 -5.16 -2.70
C ILE A 159 -2.21 -5.22 -4.17
N GLY A 160 -3.39 -5.75 -4.49
CA GLY A 160 -3.80 -5.89 -5.89
C GLY A 160 -5.30 -5.90 -6.08
N LEU A 161 -5.76 -5.37 -7.22
CA LEU A 161 -7.17 -5.32 -7.59
C LEU A 161 -7.53 -6.44 -8.57
N SER A 162 -8.67 -7.12 -8.39
CA SER A 162 -9.25 -8.04 -9.37
C SER A 162 -8.27 -9.18 -9.74
N MET A 163 -7.83 -9.28 -11.00
CA MET A 163 -6.77 -10.21 -11.41
C MET A 163 -5.47 -9.98 -10.63
N GLY A 164 -5.13 -8.71 -10.32
CA GLY A 164 -4.02 -8.36 -9.44
C GLY A 164 -4.25 -8.82 -7.99
N GLY A 165 -5.51 -8.82 -7.52
CA GLY A 165 -5.89 -9.36 -6.22
C GLY A 165 -5.73 -10.88 -6.15
N GLY A 166 -6.17 -11.61 -7.20
CA GLY A 166 -5.93 -13.04 -7.33
C GLY A 166 -4.43 -13.37 -7.37
N GLY A 167 -3.66 -12.63 -8.18
CA GLY A 167 -2.20 -12.80 -8.22
C GLY A 167 -1.50 -12.43 -6.90
N CYS A 168 -2.04 -11.46 -6.14
CA CYS A 168 -1.56 -11.16 -4.79
C CYS A 168 -1.74 -12.37 -3.86
N ILE A 169 -2.92 -12.99 -3.87
CA ILE A 169 -3.20 -14.21 -3.11
C ILE A 169 -2.25 -15.34 -3.52
N GLU A 170 -2.07 -15.57 -4.83
CA GLU A 170 -1.16 -16.61 -5.33
C GLU A 170 0.31 -16.37 -4.88
N ALA A 171 0.78 -15.13 -4.98
CA ALA A 171 2.13 -14.78 -4.53
C ALA A 171 2.30 -14.94 -3.02
N THR A 172 1.27 -14.53 -2.24
CA THR A 172 1.29 -14.62 -0.76
C THR A 172 1.28 -16.07 -0.28
N GLY A 173 0.49 -16.95 -0.92
CA GLY A 173 0.41 -18.38 -0.56
C GLY A 173 1.48 -19.25 -1.21
N ALA A 174 2.41 -18.68 -1.96
CA ALA A 174 3.52 -19.44 -2.58
C ALA A 174 4.51 -19.95 -1.51
N PRO A 175 5.14 -21.13 -1.71
CA PRO A 175 6.05 -21.72 -0.70
C PRO A 175 7.25 -20.83 -0.32
N ASN A 176 7.67 -19.95 -1.22
CA ASN A 176 8.80 -19.03 -1.01
C ASN A 176 8.32 -17.57 -1.08
N SER A 177 7.14 -17.29 -0.55
CA SER A 177 6.63 -15.93 -0.49
C SER A 177 7.50 -15.06 0.42
N GLU A 178 7.77 -13.86 -0.04
CA GLU A 178 8.41 -12.82 0.76
C GLU A 178 7.40 -11.71 1.12
N ILE A 179 6.10 -11.98 0.98
CA ILE A 179 5.04 -11.05 1.37
C ILE A 179 4.67 -11.32 2.83
N ASP A 180 4.84 -10.31 3.70
CA ASP A 180 4.57 -10.38 5.13
C ASP A 180 3.16 -9.90 5.50
N ALA A 181 2.53 -9.11 4.63
CA ALA A 181 1.11 -8.73 4.75
C ALA A 181 0.49 -8.48 3.37
N ALA A 182 -0.77 -8.88 3.19
CA ALA A 182 -1.45 -8.79 1.89
C ALA A 182 -2.81 -8.08 1.98
N VAL A 183 -3.15 -7.34 0.91
CA VAL A 183 -4.46 -6.67 0.77
C VAL A 183 -5.04 -6.95 -0.63
N PRO A 184 -5.65 -8.10 -0.89
CA PRO A 184 -6.40 -8.34 -2.10
C PRO A 184 -7.70 -7.52 -2.16
N LEU A 185 -7.84 -6.68 -3.18
CA LEU A 185 -9.04 -5.87 -3.46
C LEU A 185 -9.89 -6.58 -4.51
N ALA A 186 -11.13 -6.93 -4.19
CA ALA A 186 -12.06 -7.65 -5.05
C ALA A 186 -11.35 -8.74 -5.88
N PRO A 187 -10.64 -9.71 -5.23
CA PRO A 187 -9.74 -10.63 -5.89
C PRO A 187 -10.45 -11.56 -6.87
N ALA A 188 -9.88 -11.75 -8.06
CA ALA A 188 -10.34 -12.77 -8.99
C ALA A 188 -10.11 -14.18 -8.42
N GLY A 189 -11.17 -14.97 -8.36
CA GLY A 189 -11.17 -16.31 -7.77
C GLY A 189 -10.76 -17.40 -8.74
N SER A 190 -9.52 -17.37 -9.30
CA SER A 190 -8.98 -18.49 -10.06
C SER A 190 -8.77 -19.71 -9.15
N ASP A 191 -8.68 -20.91 -9.75
CA ASP A 191 -8.38 -22.11 -8.97
C ASP A 191 -6.98 -22.04 -8.36
N ALA A 192 -6.00 -21.46 -9.08
CA ALA A 192 -4.66 -21.21 -8.56
C ALA A 192 -4.68 -20.30 -7.32
N ALA A 193 -5.48 -19.21 -7.35
CA ALA A 193 -5.63 -18.33 -6.20
C ALA A 193 -6.30 -19.03 -4.99
N LYS A 194 -7.32 -19.86 -5.23
CA LYS A 194 -7.97 -20.66 -4.16
C LYS A 194 -7.02 -21.67 -3.54
N ASP A 195 -6.22 -22.35 -4.35
CA ASP A 195 -5.26 -23.34 -3.86
C ASP A 195 -4.12 -22.67 -3.09
N ALA A 196 -3.60 -21.53 -3.57
CA ALA A 196 -2.60 -20.76 -2.86
C ALA A 196 -3.12 -20.17 -1.53
N ALA A 197 -4.37 -19.71 -1.50
CA ALA A 197 -4.99 -19.15 -0.30
C ALA A 197 -4.93 -20.09 0.91
N ARG A 198 -4.99 -21.41 0.68
CA ARG A 198 -4.91 -22.43 1.75
C ARG A 198 -3.54 -22.49 2.45
N ASN A 199 -2.52 -21.90 1.84
CA ASN A 199 -1.17 -21.88 2.37
C ASN A 199 -0.78 -20.53 2.97
N ILE A 200 -1.69 -19.54 2.96
CA ILE A 200 -1.42 -18.22 3.52
C ILE A 200 -1.32 -18.32 5.04
N THR A 201 -0.20 -17.86 5.58
CA THR A 201 0.07 -17.80 7.02
C THR A 201 0.29 -16.39 7.54
N VAL A 202 0.37 -15.42 6.64
CA VAL A 202 0.61 -14.00 6.96
C VAL A 202 -0.70 -13.22 7.02
N PRO A 203 -0.73 -12.08 7.72
CA PRO A 203 -1.90 -11.21 7.79
C PRO A 203 -2.46 -10.85 6.41
N THR A 204 -3.76 -11.11 6.19
CA THR A 204 -4.41 -10.87 4.89
C THR A 204 -5.77 -10.18 5.06
N GLN A 205 -5.91 -8.98 4.45
CA GLN A 205 -7.14 -8.18 4.48
C GLN A 205 -7.82 -8.21 3.10
N LEU A 206 -9.03 -8.72 3.04
CA LEU A 206 -9.86 -8.78 1.82
C LEU A 206 -10.82 -7.60 1.77
N GLN A 207 -10.81 -6.81 0.71
CA GLN A 207 -11.76 -5.71 0.52
C GLN A 207 -12.61 -5.92 -0.72
N VAL A 208 -13.91 -5.56 -0.66
CA VAL A 208 -14.82 -5.59 -1.80
C VAL A 208 -15.88 -4.49 -1.66
N GLY A 209 -16.50 -4.05 -2.75
CA GLY A 209 -17.70 -3.22 -2.71
C GLY A 209 -18.96 -4.10 -2.68
N ASN A 210 -19.98 -3.75 -1.89
CA ASN A 210 -21.21 -4.57 -1.85
C ASN A 210 -22.05 -4.48 -3.13
N ASN A 211 -21.79 -3.50 -4.00
CA ASN A 211 -22.38 -3.36 -5.34
C ASN A 211 -21.47 -3.84 -6.48
N ASP A 212 -20.36 -4.51 -6.16
CA ASP A 212 -19.43 -5.04 -7.17
C ASP A 212 -20.15 -6.07 -8.06
N GLY A 213 -20.32 -5.77 -9.34
CA GLY A 213 -20.96 -6.65 -10.31
C GLY A 213 -19.99 -7.56 -11.06
N MET A 214 -18.68 -7.25 -11.01
CA MET A 214 -17.63 -8.02 -11.68
C MET A 214 -17.08 -9.13 -10.78
N VAL A 215 -16.78 -8.79 -9.52
CA VAL A 215 -16.34 -9.72 -8.47
C VAL A 215 -17.18 -9.46 -7.21
N PRO A 216 -18.42 -9.93 -7.20
CA PRO A 216 -19.34 -9.65 -6.08
C PRO A 216 -18.89 -10.31 -4.77
N PRO A 217 -19.37 -9.81 -3.62
CA PRO A 217 -19.02 -10.31 -2.27
C PRO A 217 -19.05 -11.83 -2.13
N GLU A 218 -20.03 -12.50 -2.77
CA GLU A 218 -20.20 -13.96 -2.71
C GLU A 218 -19.01 -14.72 -3.35
N ARG A 219 -18.21 -14.07 -4.17
CA ARG A 219 -16.97 -14.64 -4.73
C ARG A 219 -15.73 -14.35 -3.86
N VAL A 220 -15.80 -13.32 -3.02
CA VAL A 220 -14.69 -12.91 -2.14
C VAL A 220 -14.78 -13.56 -0.76
N VAL A 221 -15.99 -13.62 -0.18
CA VAL A 221 -16.23 -14.23 1.14
C VAL A 221 -15.62 -15.63 1.29
N PRO A 222 -15.66 -16.53 0.29
CA PRO A 222 -15.04 -17.86 0.41
C PRO A 222 -13.51 -17.80 0.64
N PHE A 223 -12.82 -16.76 0.22
CA PHE A 223 -11.40 -16.60 0.58
C PHE A 223 -11.22 -16.45 2.09
N TYR A 224 -12.12 -15.70 2.73
CA TYR A 224 -12.13 -15.54 4.19
C TYR A 224 -12.61 -16.78 4.92
N THR A 225 -13.72 -17.41 4.48
CA THR A 225 -14.38 -18.49 5.23
C THR A 225 -13.79 -19.86 4.98
N ASP A 226 -13.37 -20.15 3.73
CA ASP A 226 -13.12 -21.53 3.31
C ASP A 226 -11.65 -21.77 2.89
N PHE A 227 -10.94 -20.74 2.44
CA PHE A 227 -9.62 -20.92 1.86
C PHE A 227 -8.47 -20.46 2.76
N ILE A 228 -8.46 -19.19 3.24
CA ILE A 228 -7.42 -18.72 4.15
C ILE A 228 -7.60 -19.38 5.52
N PRO A 229 -6.55 -20.04 6.06
CA PRO A 229 -6.65 -20.78 7.32
C PRO A 229 -7.14 -19.93 8.50
N GLU A 230 -7.88 -20.56 9.43
CA GLU A 230 -8.30 -19.92 10.69
C GLU A 230 -7.11 -19.61 11.62
N THR A 231 -5.96 -20.22 11.38
CA THR A 231 -4.70 -19.93 12.11
C THR A 231 -3.99 -18.67 11.62
N SER A 232 -4.48 -18.04 10.56
CA SER A 232 -3.92 -16.80 10.01
C SER A 232 -4.71 -15.60 10.50
N VAL A 233 -4.02 -14.49 10.76
CA VAL A 233 -4.69 -13.19 10.95
C VAL A 233 -5.34 -12.81 9.64
N LYS A 234 -6.65 -12.63 9.64
CA LYS A 234 -7.40 -12.29 8.44
C LYS A 234 -8.55 -11.34 8.73
N GLU A 235 -8.80 -10.46 7.77
CA GLU A 235 -9.92 -9.53 7.79
C GLU A 235 -10.64 -9.56 6.43
N TYR A 236 -11.93 -9.43 6.46
CA TYR A 236 -12.79 -9.20 5.31
C TYR A 236 -13.66 -7.99 5.58
N LEU A 237 -13.70 -7.05 4.64
CA LEU A 237 -14.60 -5.90 4.71
C LEU A 237 -15.31 -5.65 3.37
N SER A 238 -16.58 -5.25 3.46
CA SER A 238 -17.41 -4.91 2.32
C SER A 238 -17.85 -3.44 2.41
N ILE A 239 -17.44 -2.62 1.44
CA ILE A 239 -17.71 -1.18 1.42
C ILE A 239 -19.13 -0.93 0.90
N THR A 240 -19.97 -0.29 1.70
CA THR A 240 -21.37 0.01 1.34
C THR A 240 -21.44 0.91 0.12
N GLY A 241 -22.22 0.50 -0.88
CA GLY A 241 -22.40 1.24 -2.14
C GLY A 241 -21.19 1.22 -3.08
N GLY A 242 -20.08 0.61 -2.66
CA GLY A 242 -18.90 0.47 -3.50
C GLY A 242 -19.09 -0.55 -4.62
N ASN A 243 -18.38 -0.38 -5.74
CA ASN A 243 -18.39 -1.30 -6.86
C ASN A 243 -16.96 -1.60 -7.34
N HIS A 244 -16.79 -2.45 -8.36
CA HIS A 244 -15.47 -2.88 -8.83
C HIS A 244 -14.62 -1.73 -9.38
N ILE A 245 -15.23 -0.93 -10.25
CA ILE A 245 -14.54 0.19 -10.90
C ILE A 245 -14.23 1.35 -9.95
N GLY A 246 -14.85 1.39 -8.77
CA GLY A 246 -14.56 2.39 -7.73
C GLY A 246 -13.15 2.28 -7.13
N PHE A 247 -12.48 1.14 -7.32
CA PHE A 247 -11.09 0.95 -6.92
C PHE A 247 -10.06 1.50 -7.92
N ILE A 248 -10.45 1.90 -9.13
CA ILE A 248 -9.53 2.51 -10.10
C ILE A 248 -9.60 4.05 -10.07
N ASP A 249 -8.64 4.72 -10.74
CA ASP A 249 -8.60 6.19 -10.81
C ASP A 249 -9.86 6.78 -11.47
N ASP A 250 -10.34 7.92 -10.98
CA ASP A 250 -11.59 8.58 -11.35
C ASP A 250 -11.86 8.66 -12.84
N PHE A 251 -10.90 9.11 -13.62
CA PHE A 251 -11.10 9.31 -15.06
C PHE A 251 -11.47 8.00 -15.76
N VAL A 252 -10.79 6.92 -15.43
CA VAL A 252 -11.05 5.59 -16.01
C VAL A 252 -12.32 4.99 -15.45
N ALA A 253 -12.58 5.16 -14.13
CA ALA A 253 -13.81 4.72 -13.50
C ALA A 253 -15.06 5.35 -14.12
N ARG A 254 -15.04 6.65 -14.39
CA ARG A 254 -16.16 7.36 -15.03
C ARG A 254 -16.41 6.90 -16.48
N ILE A 255 -15.35 6.59 -17.23
CA ILE A 255 -15.49 5.98 -18.57
C ILE A 255 -16.10 4.58 -18.46
N ALA A 256 -15.63 3.76 -17.54
CA ALA A 256 -16.14 2.41 -17.33
C ALA A 256 -17.61 2.42 -16.86
N GLU A 257 -17.98 3.35 -15.98
CA GLU A 257 -19.37 3.58 -15.55
C GLU A 257 -20.27 3.98 -16.73
N TRP A 258 -19.82 4.95 -17.53
CA TRP A 258 -20.55 5.37 -18.72
C TRP A 258 -20.75 4.25 -19.74
N LEU A 259 -19.81 3.32 -19.84
CA LEU A 259 -19.90 2.13 -20.69
C LEU A 259 -20.75 1.00 -20.05
N GLY A 260 -21.21 1.16 -18.81
CA GLY A 260 -22.00 0.14 -18.10
C GLY A 260 -21.21 -1.14 -17.81
N LEU A 261 -19.91 -1.02 -17.53
CA LEU A 261 -19.04 -2.18 -17.31
C LEU A 261 -19.16 -2.82 -15.92
N ASP A 262 -19.90 -2.18 -15.01
CA ASP A 262 -20.11 -2.65 -13.64
C ASP A 262 -21.52 -2.27 -13.17
N ASN A 263 -21.93 -2.76 -12.01
CA ASN A 263 -23.16 -2.30 -11.36
C ASN A 263 -23.07 -0.80 -11.02
N PRO A 264 -24.19 -0.07 -11.00
CA PRO A 264 -24.19 1.31 -10.59
C PRO A 264 -23.60 1.48 -9.19
N ARG A 265 -22.74 2.48 -9.01
CA ARG A 265 -22.22 2.84 -7.69
C ARG A 265 -23.31 3.38 -6.77
N GLY A 266 -23.26 3.04 -5.49
CA GLY A 266 -24.11 3.62 -4.45
C GLY A 266 -23.46 4.79 -3.71
N ILE A 267 -22.14 4.95 -3.86
CA ILE A 267 -21.34 6.05 -3.26
C ILE A 267 -20.40 6.66 -4.30
N GLU A 268 -19.86 7.83 -4.02
CA GLU A 268 -18.85 8.46 -4.89
C GLU A 268 -17.55 7.64 -4.90
N PHE A 269 -16.88 7.56 -6.07
CA PHE A 269 -15.61 6.85 -6.20
C PHE A 269 -14.52 7.34 -5.22
N ALA A 270 -14.52 8.67 -4.96
CA ALA A 270 -13.60 9.25 -3.98
C ALA A 270 -13.85 8.71 -2.57
N GLU A 271 -15.13 8.50 -2.20
CA GLU A 271 -15.51 7.95 -0.90
C GLU A 271 -15.14 6.47 -0.78
N GLN A 272 -15.43 5.66 -1.80
CA GLN A 272 -14.99 4.26 -1.80
C GLN A 272 -13.48 4.14 -1.61
N ARG A 273 -12.69 4.98 -2.30
CA ARG A 273 -11.23 5.00 -2.15
C ARG A 273 -10.79 5.55 -0.79
N ARG A 274 -11.54 6.48 -0.20
CA ARG A 274 -11.27 6.97 1.16
C ARG A 274 -11.41 5.83 2.16
N VAL A 275 -12.51 5.09 2.12
CA VAL A 275 -12.73 3.93 2.98
C VAL A 275 -11.66 2.87 2.74
N SER A 276 -11.42 2.50 1.48
CA SER A 276 -10.43 1.48 1.13
C SER A 276 -9.04 1.83 1.67
N ARG A 277 -8.58 3.09 1.48
CA ARG A 277 -7.25 3.50 1.96
C ARG A 277 -7.16 3.61 3.48
N LYS A 278 -8.24 3.93 4.21
CA LYS A 278 -8.29 3.85 5.67
C LYS A 278 -7.85 2.47 6.13
N TYR A 279 -8.45 1.44 5.58
CA TYR A 279 -8.24 0.07 6.01
C TYR A 279 -6.89 -0.51 5.55
N PHE A 280 -6.51 -0.38 4.28
CA PHE A 280 -5.23 -0.95 3.86
C PHE A 280 -4.02 -0.21 4.45
N THR A 281 -4.14 1.11 4.70
CA THR A 281 -3.06 1.86 5.34
C THR A 281 -2.89 1.42 6.78
N ALA A 282 -4.00 1.35 7.54
CA ALA A 282 -3.97 0.86 8.91
C ALA A 282 -3.43 -0.58 8.98
N TRP A 283 -3.84 -1.45 8.03
CA TRP A 283 -3.34 -2.82 7.92
C TRP A 283 -1.82 -2.89 7.79
N PHE A 284 -1.25 -2.17 6.82
CA PHE A 284 0.18 -2.19 6.61
C PHE A 284 0.96 -1.48 7.73
N GLN A 285 0.45 -0.37 8.27
CA GLN A 285 1.09 0.31 9.40
C GLN A 285 1.16 -0.60 10.64
N TYR A 286 0.10 -1.33 10.93
CA TYR A 286 0.06 -2.26 12.04
C TYR A 286 0.94 -3.49 11.80
N HIS A 287 0.76 -4.17 10.66
CA HIS A 287 1.41 -5.46 10.43
C HIS A 287 2.84 -5.39 9.89
N LEU A 288 3.22 -4.37 9.10
CA LEU A 288 4.57 -4.24 8.57
C LEU A 288 5.48 -3.33 9.40
N LYS A 289 4.89 -2.37 10.13
CA LYS A 289 5.68 -1.43 10.96
C LYS A 289 5.48 -1.62 12.45
N GLY A 290 4.55 -2.47 12.89
CA GLY A 290 4.28 -2.72 14.29
C GLY A 290 3.71 -1.51 15.05
N LEU A 291 2.94 -0.65 14.37
CA LEU A 291 2.37 0.56 14.95
C LEU A 291 1.00 0.26 15.57
N ASP A 292 0.97 -0.02 16.87
CA ASP A 292 -0.22 -0.46 17.61
C ASP A 292 -1.38 0.56 17.58
N GLU A 293 -1.11 1.84 17.38
CA GLU A 293 -2.11 2.89 17.26
C GLU A 293 -3.06 2.70 16.08
N TYR A 294 -2.67 1.90 15.07
CA TYR A 294 -3.55 1.58 13.94
C TYR A 294 -4.49 0.39 14.20
N TYR A 295 -4.33 -0.32 15.31
CA TYR A 295 -5.20 -1.44 15.70
C TYR A 295 -6.69 -1.04 15.73
N THR A 296 -7.01 0.16 16.23
CA THR A 296 -8.39 0.64 16.35
C THR A 296 -9.13 0.73 15.01
N TYR A 297 -8.39 1.00 13.91
CA TYR A 297 -8.96 1.14 12.56
C TYR A 297 -9.25 -0.19 11.86
N ILE A 298 -8.70 -1.30 12.35
CA ILE A 298 -8.85 -2.62 11.73
C ILE A 298 -9.61 -3.60 12.63
N PHE A 299 -9.31 -3.65 13.92
CA PHE A 299 -9.89 -4.61 14.87
C PHE A 299 -10.57 -3.96 16.08
N GLY A 300 -10.59 -2.63 16.16
CA GLY A 300 -11.06 -1.89 17.32
C GLY A 300 -12.27 -1.01 17.07
N GLU A 301 -12.38 0.04 17.90
CA GLU A 301 -13.57 0.90 17.97
C GLU A 301 -13.84 1.64 16.64
N GLU A 302 -12.81 2.13 15.96
CA GLU A 302 -12.97 2.84 14.68
C GLU A 302 -13.55 1.96 13.57
N ALA A 303 -13.14 0.68 13.51
CA ALA A 303 -13.69 -0.27 12.56
C ALA A 303 -15.16 -0.63 12.90
N GLN A 304 -15.49 -0.78 14.18
CA GLN A 304 -16.85 -1.02 14.63
C GLN A 304 -17.76 0.19 14.35
N ASN A 305 -17.26 1.40 14.58
CA ASN A 305 -18.00 2.63 14.27
C ASN A 305 -18.33 2.75 12.78
N ASP A 306 -17.43 2.35 11.88
CA ASP A 306 -17.71 2.32 10.43
C ASP A 306 -18.80 1.30 10.07
N LEU A 307 -18.83 0.15 10.74
CA LEU A 307 -19.88 -0.86 10.56
C LEU A 307 -21.24 -0.35 11.09
N ASP A 308 -21.25 0.22 12.28
CA ASP A 308 -22.47 0.75 12.93
C ASP A 308 -23.04 1.97 12.17
N ALA A 309 -22.18 2.77 11.56
CA ALA A 309 -22.56 3.91 10.70
C ALA A 309 -23.01 3.46 9.29
N GLY A 310 -22.88 2.19 8.95
CA GLY A 310 -23.22 1.66 7.63
C GLY A 310 -22.24 2.04 6.52
N ILE A 311 -21.05 2.51 6.86
CA ILE A 311 -19.93 2.75 5.90
C ILE A 311 -19.44 1.40 5.38
N LEU A 312 -19.38 0.39 6.24
CA LEU A 312 -19.21 -1.01 5.88
C LEU A 312 -20.54 -1.74 5.96
N SER A 313 -20.82 -2.58 4.98
CA SER A 313 -21.98 -3.48 4.96
C SER A 313 -21.68 -4.84 5.62
N ASP A 314 -20.40 -5.20 5.71
CA ASP A 314 -19.94 -6.43 6.39
C ASP A 314 -18.48 -6.19 6.84
N LEU A 315 -18.17 -6.65 8.04
CA LEU A 315 -16.82 -6.65 8.62
C LEU A 315 -16.62 -7.94 9.40
N ARG A 316 -15.59 -8.68 9.04
CA ARG A 316 -15.21 -9.94 9.70
C ARG A 316 -13.72 -9.95 9.91
N TYR A 317 -13.29 -10.41 11.07
CA TYR A 317 -11.86 -10.61 11.33
C TYR A 317 -11.63 -11.83 12.23
N ASN A 318 -10.45 -12.40 12.08
CA ASN A 318 -9.94 -13.47 12.92
C ASN A 318 -8.54 -13.10 13.40
N ILE A 319 -8.34 -13.10 14.71
CA ILE A 319 -7.08 -12.87 15.40
C ILE A 319 -6.85 -14.13 16.24
N PRO A 320 -6.05 -15.11 15.72
CA PRO A 320 -5.80 -16.39 16.38
C PRO A 320 -5.12 -16.27 17.73
#